data_0a08a5b5457b22bf78f784e213232c88
#
_entry.id   0a08a5b5457b22bf78f784e213232c88
#
_cell.length_a   1.000
_cell.length_b   1.000
_cell.length_c   1.000
_cell.angle_alpha   90.00
_cell.angle_beta   90.00
_cell.angle_gamma   90.00
#
_symmetry.space_group_name_H-M   'P 1'
#
loop_
_entity.id
_entity.type
_entity.pdbx_description
1 polymer ?
#
loop_
_entity_poly.entity_id
_entity_poly.type
_entity_poly.pdbx_seq_one_letter_code
_entity_poly.pdbx_strand_id
1 'polypeptide(L)'
;MGDWKQKFLYLAFQVISRIVNKPNVISWWFKKFRSNGLLFQQYSDNASDMPIPSNKNIVCYGKYENPKYFDAIRPILLKEFTPKYPERPENESLYKAIRNTNSVCIAVRRGDFLEDNFKNQFYVCNRDYFFKAIAEARKRIENPTFIFFSNDIEWVKQNIILEEPCYYESGEDPVWETIRLMYNCKHFIMSNSTFSWWAQYLSRNEKKVVIAPDRWSNNPEIEGHLLLDSFIKIPISKEGCNCPFEIEE
;
A
#
# COMPACT_ATOMS: atom_id res chain seq x y z
N MET A 1 4.25 31.91 3.39
CA MET A 1 3.41 32.35 2.24
C MET A 1 4.27 32.38 1.00
N GLY A 2 4.04 31.49 0.03
CA GLY A 2 4.84 31.47 -1.21
C GLY A 2 4.57 32.70 -2.08
N ASP A 3 5.61 33.13 -2.78
CA ASP A 3 5.56 34.23 -3.75
C ASP A 3 4.41 33.98 -4.75
N TRP A 4 3.67 35.01 -5.14
CA TRP A 4 2.57 34.92 -6.09
C TRP A 4 2.98 34.31 -7.44
N LYS A 5 4.24 34.54 -7.87
CA LYS A 5 4.82 33.90 -9.06
C LYS A 5 4.89 32.38 -8.95
N GLN A 6 5.22 31.87 -7.77
CA GLN A 6 5.29 30.42 -7.52
C GLN A 6 3.89 29.79 -7.56
N LYS A 7 2.88 30.47 -7.00
CA LYS A 7 1.47 30.02 -7.07
C LYS A 7 0.97 30.01 -8.52
N PHE A 8 1.28 31.04 -9.28
CA PHE A 8 0.90 31.12 -10.70
C PHE A 8 1.56 30.03 -11.53
N LEU A 9 2.86 29.78 -11.36
CA LEU A 9 3.58 28.71 -12.04
C LEU A 9 3.00 27.32 -11.71
N TYR A 10 2.65 27.10 -10.46
CA TYR A 10 2.04 25.84 -10.02
C TYR A 10 0.65 25.63 -10.66
N LEU A 11 -0.20 26.65 -10.68
CA LEU A 11 -1.51 26.59 -11.34
C LEU A 11 -1.37 26.35 -12.84
N ALA A 12 -0.45 27.05 -13.51
CA ALA A 12 -0.15 26.85 -14.92
C ALA A 12 0.31 25.43 -15.21
N PHE A 13 1.17 24.86 -14.35
CA PHE A 13 1.59 23.47 -14.46
C PHE A 13 0.41 22.49 -14.30
N GLN A 14 -0.48 22.69 -13.32
CA GLN A 14 -1.63 21.82 -13.12
C GLN A 14 -2.56 21.80 -14.34
N VAL A 15 -2.76 22.94 -14.99
CA VAL A 15 -3.59 23.03 -16.21
C VAL A 15 -2.88 22.37 -17.39
N ILE A 16 -1.62 22.67 -17.61
CA ILE A 16 -0.87 22.21 -18.79
C ILE A 16 -0.54 20.72 -18.68
N SER A 17 -0.21 20.19 -17.49
CA SER A 17 0.08 18.77 -17.32
C SER A 17 -1.13 17.86 -17.58
N ARG A 18 -2.35 18.38 -17.43
CA ARG A 18 -3.59 17.68 -17.83
C ARG A 18 -3.78 17.60 -19.34
N ILE A 19 -3.26 18.59 -20.08
CA ILE A 19 -3.45 18.73 -21.52
C ILE A 19 -2.29 18.11 -22.29
N VAL A 20 -1.07 18.19 -21.77
CA VAL A 20 0.17 17.81 -22.46
C VAL A 20 0.98 16.83 -21.59
N ASN A 21 0.65 15.56 -21.70
CA ASN A 21 1.39 14.50 -21.00
C ASN A 21 2.63 14.05 -21.81
N LYS A 22 3.51 15.00 -22.17
CA LYS A 22 4.77 14.71 -22.88
C LYS A 22 5.97 14.91 -21.95
N PRO A 23 6.88 13.92 -21.79
CA PRO A 23 8.02 13.97 -20.87
C PRO A 23 8.91 15.22 -21.05
N ASN A 24 9.14 15.64 -22.30
CA ASN A 24 9.95 16.83 -22.63
C ASN A 24 9.34 18.14 -22.11
N VAL A 25 8.01 18.26 -22.12
CA VAL A 25 7.29 19.45 -21.62
C VAL A 25 7.35 19.49 -20.09
N ILE A 26 7.18 18.34 -19.46
CA ILE A 26 7.29 18.20 -18.00
C ILE A 26 8.71 18.56 -17.55
N SER A 27 9.75 18.05 -18.21
CA SER A 27 11.15 18.37 -17.92
C SER A 27 11.47 19.86 -18.08
N TRP A 28 10.92 20.55 -19.08
CA TRP A 28 11.07 21.98 -19.27
C TRP A 28 10.44 22.77 -18.11
N TRP A 29 9.24 22.36 -17.66
CA TRP A 29 8.57 22.97 -16.51
C TRP A 29 9.38 22.80 -15.22
N PHE A 30 9.99 21.65 -14.97
CA PHE A 30 10.83 21.45 -13.79
C PHE A 30 12.04 22.40 -13.78
N LYS A 31 12.69 22.63 -14.94
CA LYS A 31 13.75 23.62 -15.05
C LYS A 31 13.25 25.02 -14.74
N LYS A 32 12.06 25.39 -15.24
CA LYS A 32 11.44 26.68 -14.99
C LYS A 32 11.07 26.90 -13.52
N PHE A 33 10.53 25.89 -12.86
CA PHE A 33 10.25 25.93 -11.42
C PHE A 33 11.54 26.13 -10.63
N ARG A 34 12.57 25.35 -10.91
CA ARG A 34 13.86 25.42 -10.23
C ARG A 34 14.51 26.81 -10.32
N SER A 35 14.44 27.44 -11.49
CA SER A 35 14.95 28.80 -11.70
C SER A 35 14.18 29.88 -10.92
N ASN A 36 12.95 29.60 -10.49
CA ASN A 36 12.10 30.48 -9.68
C ASN A 36 12.04 30.09 -8.20
N GLY A 37 12.99 29.28 -7.71
CA GLY A 37 13.08 28.92 -6.30
C GLY A 37 12.07 27.85 -5.84
N LEU A 38 11.35 27.22 -6.76
CA LEU A 38 10.55 26.04 -6.51
C LEU A 38 11.35 24.79 -6.87
N LEU A 39 11.50 23.86 -5.92
CA LEU A 39 12.01 22.54 -6.22
C LEU A 39 10.81 21.64 -6.53
N PHE A 40 10.75 21.18 -7.78
CA PHE A 40 9.82 20.13 -8.16
C PHE A 40 10.56 18.80 -8.07
N GLN A 41 10.11 17.94 -7.19
CA GLN A 41 10.63 16.58 -7.10
C GLN A 41 9.62 15.63 -7.74
N GLN A 42 9.95 15.15 -8.92
CA GLN A 42 9.21 14.07 -9.55
C GLN A 42 9.73 12.74 -8.99
N TYR A 43 8.82 11.78 -8.84
CA TYR A 43 9.19 10.40 -8.60
C TYR A 43 10.13 9.91 -9.73
N SER A 44 11.36 9.61 -9.36
CA SER A 44 12.32 8.85 -10.16
C SER A 44 13.29 8.18 -9.19
N ASP A 45 13.77 7.00 -9.51
CA ASP A 45 14.66 6.22 -8.65
C ASP A 45 15.96 6.96 -8.26
N ASN A 46 16.36 7.91 -9.07
CA ASN A 46 17.54 8.75 -8.86
C ASN A 46 17.27 10.04 -8.09
N ALA A 47 16.03 10.34 -7.73
CA ALA A 47 15.68 11.60 -7.06
C ALA A 47 16.07 11.62 -5.57
N SER A 48 16.31 10.46 -4.96
CA SER A 48 16.71 10.34 -3.55
C SER A 48 18.07 10.96 -3.24
N ASP A 49 18.92 11.12 -4.25
CA ASP A 49 20.30 11.59 -4.09
C ASP A 49 20.45 13.11 -4.26
N MET A 50 19.36 13.82 -4.59
CA MET A 50 19.43 15.27 -4.73
C MET A 50 19.26 15.96 -3.39
N PRO A 51 20.27 16.74 -2.92
CA PRO A 51 20.16 17.49 -1.69
C PRO A 51 18.99 18.48 -1.78
N ILE A 52 18.09 18.42 -0.79
CA ILE A 52 16.96 19.34 -0.67
C ILE A 52 17.48 20.63 -0.02
N PRO A 53 17.47 21.77 -0.73
CA PRO A 53 17.91 23.03 -0.13
C PRO A 53 16.95 23.45 0.99
N SER A 54 17.48 23.71 2.19
CA SER A 54 16.68 24.05 3.38
C SER A 54 15.92 25.38 3.29
N ASN A 55 16.25 26.24 2.32
CA ASN A 55 15.70 27.59 2.17
C ASN A 55 14.74 27.75 0.96
N LYS A 56 14.27 26.68 0.37
CA LYS A 56 13.38 26.72 -0.79
C LYS A 56 12.04 26.07 -0.50
N ASN A 57 10.98 26.60 -1.10
CA ASN A 57 9.70 25.93 -1.14
C ASN A 57 9.79 24.71 -2.06
N ILE A 58 9.30 23.57 -1.60
CA ILE A 58 9.37 22.30 -2.32
C ILE A 58 7.95 21.86 -2.70
N VAL A 59 7.77 21.50 -3.95
CA VAL A 59 6.57 20.83 -4.41
C VAL A 59 6.93 19.39 -4.75
N CYS A 60 6.41 18.45 -3.96
CA CYS A 60 6.54 17.03 -4.23
C CYS A 60 5.45 16.59 -5.21
N TYR A 61 5.85 15.98 -6.31
CA TYR A 61 4.94 15.45 -7.32
C TYR A 61 5.27 13.99 -7.62
N GLY A 62 4.34 13.10 -7.32
CA GLY A 62 4.52 11.66 -7.53
C GLY A 62 3.94 10.84 -6.39
N LYS A 63 4.04 9.53 -6.51
CA LYS A 63 3.51 8.59 -5.52
C LYS A 63 4.47 8.33 -4.37
N TYR A 64 5.76 8.53 -4.56
CA TYR A 64 6.83 8.29 -3.57
C TYR A 64 6.77 6.86 -2.97
N GLU A 65 6.48 5.88 -3.78
CA GLU A 65 6.33 4.48 -3.41
C GLU A 65 7.69 3.78 -3.21
N ASN A 66 8.58 4.41 -2.43
CA ASN A 66 9.87 3.84 -2.07
C ASN A 66 10.25 4.28 -0.65
N PRO A 67 10.53 3.35 0.28
CA PRO A 67 10.88 3.66 1.68
C PRO A 67 12.06 4.62 1.83
N LYS A 68 13.00 4.65 0.89
CA LYS A 68 14.14 5.58 0.90
C LYS A 68 13.75 7.03 1.10
N TYR A 69 12.53 7.43 0.69
CA TYR A 69 12.07 8.82 0.85
C TYR A 69 11.66 9.18 2.28
N PHE A 70 11.32 8.18 3.11
CA PHE A 70 10.71 8.46 4.42
C PHE A 70 11.22 7.57 5.57
N ASP A 71 12.09 6.59 5.34
CA ASP A 71 12.64 5.74 6.41
C ASP A 71 13.36 6.55 7.50
N ALA A 72 14.07 7.60 7.12
CA ALA A 72 14.78 8.46 8.07
C ALA A 72 13.82 9.18 9.07
N ILE A 73 12.58 9.36 8.70
CA ILE A 73 11.54 9.99 9.54
C ILE A 73 10.51 8.98 10.09
N ARG A 74 10.77 7.67 9.98
CA ARG A 74 9.85 6.63 10.46
C ARG A 74 9.37 6.85 11.91
N PRO A 75 10.21 7.27 12.89
CA PRO A 75 9.73 7.56 14.24
C PRO A 75 8.66 8.66 14.29
N ILE A 76 8.79 9.68 13.44
CA ILE A 76 7.78 10.76 13.28
C ILE A 76 6.50 10.17 12.69
N LEU A 77 6.60 9.38 11.62
CA LEU A 77 5.46 8.76 10.97
C LEU A 77 4.68 7.84 11.93
N LEU A 78 5.36 7.04 12.73
CA LEU A 78 4.72 6.20 13.75
C LEU A 78 3.89 7.00 14.76
N LYS A 79 4.30 8.23 15.06
CA LYS A 79 3.56 9.14 15.94
C LYS A 79 2.40 9.80 15.20
N GLU A 80 2.65 10.36 14.03
CA GLU A 80 1.67 11.13 13.27
C GLU A 80 0.54 10.25 12.69
N PHE A 81 0.82 8.98 12.35
CA PHE A 81 -0.19 8.02 11.93
C PHE A 81 -0.91 7.30 13.08
N THR A 82 -0.66 7.70 14.32
CA THR A 82 -1.46 7.20 15.45
C THR A 82 -2.79 7.97 15.51
N PRO A 83 -3.95 7.30 15.32
CA PRO A 83 -5.24 7.96 15.34
C PRO A 83 -5.51 8.63 16.70
N LYS A 84 -6.05 9.85 16.67
CA LYS A 84 -6.41 10.63 17.86
C LYS A 84 -7.72 10.18 18.50
N TYR A 85 -8.54 9.43 17.77
CA TYR A 85 -9.81 8.91 18.24
C TYR A 85 -9.61 7.63 19.06
N PRO A 86 -10.47 7.35 20.06
CA PRO A 86 -10.44 6.08 20.77
C PRO A 86 -10.71 4.90 19.85
N GLU A 87 -10.40 3.70 20.31
CA GLU A 87 -10.79 2.46 19.62
C GLU A 87 -12.31 2.38 19.55
N ARG A 88 -12.84 1.93 18.42
CA ARG A 88 -14.28 1.80 18.25
C ARG A 88 -14.79 0.59 19.04
N PRO A 89 -15.84 0.76 19.87
CA PRO A 89 -16.41 -0.36 20.64
C PRO A 89 -16.87 -1.52 19.77
N GLU A 90 -17.35 -1.24 18.55
CA GLU A 90 -17.79 -2.26 17.59
C GLU A 90 -16.67 -3.24 17.24
N ASN A 91 -15.42 -2.82 17.35
CA ASN A 91 -14.24 -3.60 17.05
C ASN A 91 -13.57 -4.25 18.27
N GLU A 92 -14.23 -4.26 19.44
CA GLU A 92 -13.65 -4.83 20.67
C GLU A 92 -13.19 -6.28 20.48
N SER A 93 -13.98 -7.10 19.78
CA SER A 93 -13.65 -8.51 19.49
C SER A 93 -12.40 -8.63 18.61
N LEU A 94 -12.26 -7.76 17.60
CA LEU A 94 -11.09 -7.70 16.73
C LEU A 94 -9.84 -7.29 17.52
N TYR A 95 -9.91 -6.24 18.32
CA TYR A 95 -8.81 -5.82 19.19
C TYR A 95 -8.38 -6.92 20.16
N LYS A 96 -9.36 -7.65 20.71
CA LYS A 96 -9.08 -8.79 21.61
C LYS A 96 -8.32 -9.91 20.89
N ALA A 97 -8.76 -10.27 19.69
CA ALA A 97 -8.07 -11.24 18.84
C ALA A 97 -6.66 -10.77 18.47
N ILE A 98 -6.52 -9.52 18.03
CA ILE A 98 -5.23 -8.92 17.64
C ILE A 98 -4.21 -8.99 18.76
N ARG A 99 -4.61 -8.63 19.99
CA ARG A 99 -3.70 -8.53 21.15
C ARG A 99 -3.33 -9.87 21.72
N ASN A 100 -4.27 -10.82 21.77
CA ASN A 100 -4.14 -12.06 22.55
C ASN A 100 -3.69 -13.26 21.72
N THR A 101 -3.55 -13.14 20.42
CA THR A 101 -3.17 -14.24 19.53
C THR A 101 -1.93 -13.91 18.68
N ASN A 102 -1.45 -14.86 17.91
CA ASN A 102 -0.49 -14.64 16.85
C ASN A 102 -1.24 -14.14 15.61
N SER A 103 -1.72 -12.89 15.70
CA SER A 103 -2.59 -12.27 14.71
C SER A 103 -1.87 -12.01 13.40
N VAL A 104 -2.48 -12.43 12.30
CA VAL A 104 -2.01 -12.24 10.93
C VAL A 104 -3.02 -11.38 10.17
N CYS A 105 -2.63 -10.17 9.84
CA CYS A 105 -3.40 -9.30 8.96
C CYS A 105 -3.36 -9.84 7.54
N ILE A 106 -4.51 -10.17 6.96
CA ILE A 106 -4.63 -10.53 5.54
C ILE A 106 -5.37 -9.39 4.84
N ALA A 107 -4.65 -8.66 4.00
CA ALA A 107 -5.21 -7.55 3.23
C ALA A 107 -5.58 -8.01 1.82
N VAL A 108 -6.87 -8.11 1.54
CA VAL A 108 -7.39 -8.55 0.23
C VAL A 108 -7.91 -7.34 -0.54
N ARG A 109 -7.20 -6.94 -1.61
CA ARG A 109 -7.61 -5.85 -2.50
C ARG A 109 -8.26 -6.42 -3.75
N ARG A 110 -9.53 -6.11 -3.96
CA ARG A 110 -10.31 -6.53 -5.13
C ARG A 110 -10.90 -5.30 -5.84
N GLY A 111 -12.04 -4.83 -5.45
CA GLY A 111 -12.72 -3.62 -5.90
C GLY A 111 -12.26 -3.10 -7.27
N ASP A 112 -11.63 -1.94 -7.26
CA ASP A 112 -11.08 -1.28 -8.43
C ASP A 112 -10.07 -2.11 -9.24
N PHE A 113 -9.39 -3.09 -8.59
CA PHE A 113 -8.45 -3.99 -9.31
C PHE A 113 -9.15 -4.99 -10.24
N LEU A 114 -10.46 -5.16 -10.10
CA LEU A 114 -11.27 -6.01 -11.00
C LEU A 114 -11.87 -5.22 -12.17
N GLU A 115 -11.80 -3.88 -12.14
CA GLU A 115 -12.28 -3.04 -13.24
C GLU A 115 -11.41 -3.27 -14.50
N ASP A 116 -12.03 -3.28 -15.68
CA ASP A 116 -11.38 -3.62 -16.95
C ASP A 116 -10.08 -2.83 -17.23
N ASN A 117 -10.04 -1.56 -16.81
CA ASN A 117 -8.86 -0.70 -16.98
C ASN A 117 -7.67 -1.08 -16.11
N PHE A 118 -7.90 -1.77 -14.97
CA PHE A 118 -6.88 -2.08 -13.98
C PHE A 118 -6.61 -3.58 -13.84
N LYS A 119 -7.58 -4.43 -14.19
CA LYS A 119 -7.51 -5.88 -13.99
C LYS A 119 -6.25 -6.48 -14.59
N ASN A 120 -5.98 -6.22 -15.85
CA ASN A 120 -4.81 -6.77 -16.54
C ASN A 120 -3.47 -6.30 -15.95
N GLN A 121 -3.44 -5.13 -15.33
CA GLN A 121 -2.22 -4.52 -14.81
C GLN A 121 -2.01 -4.79 -13.33
N PHE A 122 -3.04 -4.66 -12.50
CA PHE A 122 -2.91 -4.66 -11.04
C PHE A 122 -3.58 -5.84 -10.33
N TYR A 123 -4.41 -6.63 -10.99
CA TYR A 123 -4.93 -7.85 -10.36
C TYR A 123 -3.84 -8.93 -10.34
N VAL A 124 -2.97 -8.85 -9.35
CA VAL A 124 -1.84 -9.77 -9.11
C VAL A 124 -2.22 -10.83 -8.08
N CYS A 125 -2.86 -10.42 -6.98
CA CYS A 125 -3.18 -11.27 -5.85
C CYS A 125 -4.55 -11.93 -6.03
N ASN A 126 -4.57 -13.06 -6.72
CA ASN A 126 -5.76 -13.91 -6.89
C ASN A 126 -5.97 -14.83 -5.68
N ARG A 127 -7.03 -15.64 -5.71
CA ARG A 127 -7.35 -16.60 -4.65
C ARG A 127 -6.20 -17.58 -4.35
N ASP A 128 -5.53 -18.09 -5.37
CA ASP A 128 -4.40 -19.02 -5.25
C ASP A 128 -3.23 -18.41 -4.48
N TYR A 129 -2.92 -17.13 -4.75
CA TYR A 129 -1.93 -16.37 -3.99
C TYR A 129 -2.22 -16.40 -2.48
N PHE A 130 -3.46 -16.09 -2.08
CA PHE A 130 -3.81 -16.05 -0.65
C PHE A 130 -3.68 -17.41 0.02
N PHE A 131 -4.09 -18.50 -0.63
CA PHE A 131 -3.90 -19.85 -0.08
C PHE A 131 -2.42 -20.22 0.05
N LYS A 132 -1.58 -19.91 -0.92
CA LYS A 132 -0.13 -20.12 -0.84
C LYS A 132 0.50 -19.27 0.28
N ALA A 133 0.10 -18.02 0.41
CA ALA A 133 0.59 -17.12 1.45
C ALA A 133 0.16 -17.59 2.86
N ILE A 134 -1.07 -18.05 3.02
CA ILE A 134 -1.57 -18.62 4.28
C ILE A 134 -0.81 -19.90 4.63
N ALA A 135 -0.58 -20.79 3.65
CA ALA A 135 0.21 -22.01 3.86
C ALA A 135 1.65 -21.66 4.29
N GLU A 136 2.24 -20.61 3.75
CA GLU A 136 3.56 -20.15 4.16
C GLU A 136 3.55 -19.52 5.56
N ALA A 137 2.50 -18.79 5.91
CA ALA A 137 2.33 -18.26 7.27
C ALA A 137 2.23 -19.37 8.32
N ARG A 138 1.50 -20.46 8.03
CA ARG A 138 1.38 -21.65 8.91
C ARG A 138 2.71 -22.31 9.21
N LYS A 139 3.67 -22.26 8.29
CA LYS A 139 5.01 -22.83 8.51
C LYS A 139 5.86 -21.99 9.45
N ARG A 140 5.59 -20.69 9.60
CA ARG A 140 6.45 -19.72 10.26
C ARG A 140 5.87 -19.14 11.53
N ILE A 141 4.56 -19.22 11.70
CA ILE A 141 3.84 -18.60 12.81
C ILE A 141 3.09 -19.72 13.54
N GLU A 142 3.43 -19.85 14.80
CA GLU A 142 2.78 -20.84 15.65
C GLU A 142 1.34 -20.44 15.97
N ASN A 143 0.38 -21.34 15.74
CA ASN A 143 -1.05 -21.11 15.98
C ASN A 143 -1.54 -19.75 15.46
N PRO A 144 -1.45 -19.46 14.15
CA PRO A 144 -1.84 -18.19 13.59
C PRO A 144 -3.34 -17.96 13.71
N THR A 145 -3.73 -16.72 13.97
CA THR A 145 -5.12 -16.27 13.92
C THR A 145 -5.24 -15.27 12.78
N PHE A 146 -6.06 -15.57 11.80
CA PHE A 146 -6.18 -14.77 10.59
C PHE A 146 -7.26 -13.70 10.73
N ILE A 147 -6.91 -12.46 10.38
CA ILE A 147 -7.80 -11.30 10.43
C ILE A 147 -7.83 -10.69 9.03
N PHE A 148 -9.00 -10.75 8.42
CA PHE A 148 -9.20 -10.30 7.04
C PHE A 148 -9.67 -8.86 6.98
N PHE A 149 -9.06 -8.11 6.08
CA PHE A 149 -9.38 -6.74 5.71
C PHE A 149 -9.57 -6.68 4.20
N SER A 150 -10.73 -6.23 3.75
CA SER A 150 -11.02 -6.18 2.32
C SER A 150 -12.02 -5.09 1.99
N ASN A 151 -11.95 -4.54 0.78
CA ASN A 151 -13.02 -3.75 0.18
C ASN A 151 -14.13 -4.62 -0.47
N ASP A 152 -14.02 -5.95 -0.33
CA ASP A 152 -14.99 -6.96 -0.77
C ASP A 152 -14.98 -8.12 0.23
N ILE A 153 -15.44 -7.84 1.47
CA ILE A 153 -15.34 -8.78 2.58
C ILE A 153 -16.25 -10.01 2.40
N GLU A 154 -17.37 -9.85 1.74
CA GLU A 154 -18.30 -10.94 1.50
C GLU A 154 -17.69 -11.97 0.52
N TRP A 155 -16.99 -11.49 -0.52
CA TRP A 155 -16.24 -12.40 -1.38
C TRP A 155 -15.18 -13.19 -0.58
N VAL A 156 -14.46 -12.52 0.35
CA VAL A 156 -13.45 -13.19 1.19
C VAL A 156 -14.09 -14.31 1.99
N LYS A 157 -15.21 -14.06 2.67
CA LYS A 157 -15.93 -15.06 3.48
C LYS A 157 -16.37 -16.27 2.66
N GLN A 158 -16.76 -16.05 1.40
CA GLN A 158 -17.24 -17.12 0.52
C GLN A 158 -16.11 -17.91 -0.13
N ASN A 159 -14.96 -17.27 -0.40
CA ASN A 159 -13.91 -17.85 -1.24
C ASN A 159 -12.62 -18.24 -0.50
N ILE A 160 -12.38 -17.69 0.70
CA ILE A 160 -11.20 -18.02 1.52
C ILE A 160 -11.66 -18.64 2.84
N ILE A 161 -12.03 -19.91 2.76
CA ILE A 161 -12.51 -20.68 3.91
C ILE A 161 -11.33 -21.42 4.53
N LEU A 162 -11.09 -21.22 5.83
CA LEU A 162 -9.99 -21.84 6.58
C LEU A 162 -10.54 -22.61 7.78
N GLU A 163 -9.77 -23.55 8.29
CA GLU A 163 -10.10 -24.31 9.49
C GLU A 163 -9.76 -23.55 10.79
N GLU A 164 -8.76 -22.66 10.73
CA GLU A 164 -8.34 -21.86 11.86
C GLU A 164 -9.34 -20.74 12.20
N PRO A 165 -9.29 -20.22 13.44
CA PRO A 165 -10.09 -19.06 13.80
C PRO A 165 -9.81 -17.85 12.89
N CYS A 166 -10.88 -17.36 12.26
CA CYS A 166 -10.83 -16.21 11.37
C CYS A 166 -11.71 -15.09 11.89
N TYR A 167 -11.23 -13.87 11.76
CA TYR A 167 -11.95 -12.65 12.04
C TYR A 167 -12.01 -11.80 10.78
N TYR A 168 -13.08 -11.00 10.66
CA TYR A 168 -13.32 -10.18 9.48
C TYR A 168 -13.65 -8.76 9.93
N GLU A 169 -12.91 -7.79 9.41
CA GLU A 169 -13.28 -6.39 9.54
C GLU A 169 -14.50 -6.13 8.66
N SER A 170 -15.42 -5.29 9.12
CA SER A 170 -16.75 -5.11 8.49
C SER A 170 -16.72 -4.51 7.09
N GLY A 171 -15.65 -3.80 6.74
CA GLY A 171 -15.57 -2.97 5.52
C GLY A 171 -16.22 -1.59 5.68
N GLU A 172 -16.86 -1.33 6.81
CA GLU A 172 -17.58 -0.07 7.09
C GLU A 172 -16.82 0.88 8.03
N ASP A 173 -15.67 0.42 8.53
CA ASP A 173 -14.84 1.24 9.41
C ASP A 173 -14.22 2.43 8.67
N PRO A 174 -14.10 3.60 9.33
CA PRO A 174 -13.36 4.70 8.75
C PRO A 174 -11.88 4.31 8.55
N VAL A 175 -11.25 4.85 7.52
CA VAL A 175 -9.87 4.52 7.11
C VAL A 175 -8.87 4.54 8.29
N TRP A 176 -9.00 5.49 9.21
CA TRP A 176 -8.13 5.61 10.37
C TRP A 176 -8.30 4.46 11.38
N GLU A 177 -9.47 3.84 11.44
CA GLU A 177 -9.72 2.66 12.29
C GLU A 177 -9.22 1.40 11.61
N THR A 178 -9.55 1.21 10.33
CA THR A 178 -9.09 0.06 9.55
C THR A 178 -7.56 -0.03 9.57
N ILE A 179 -6.85 1.09 9.29
CA ILE A 179 -5.38 1.06 9.32
C ILE A 179 -4.82 0.79 10.72
N ARG A 180 -5.51 1.27 11.78
CA ARG A 180 -5.14 1.01 13.17
C ARG A 180 -5.28 -0.46 13.53
N LEU A 181 -6.39 -1.10 13.18
CA LEU A 181 -6.59 -2.53 13.36
C LEU A 181 -5.49 -3.32 12.64
N MET A 182 -5.24 -2.99 11.37
CA MET A 182 -4.24 -3.67 10.56
C MET A 182 -2.83 -3.57 11.16
N TYR A 183 -2.32 -2.39 11.47
CA TYR A 183 -0.93 -2.25 11.95
C TYR A 183 -0.71 -2.81 13.36
N ASN A 184 -1.78 -3.01 14.14
CA ASN A 184 -1.70 -3.67 15.44
C ASN A 184 -1.60 -5.20 15.33
N CYS A 185 -1.88 -5.80 14.17
CA CYS A 185 -1.60 -7.21 13.94
C CYS A 185 -0.09 -7.50 14.05
N LYS A 186 0.23 -8.75 14.43
CA LYS A 186 1.64 -9.15 14.65
C LYS A 186 2.37 -9.49 13.36
N HIS A 187 1.66 -10.06 12.37
CA HIS A 187 2.21 -10.53 11.10
C HIS A 187 1.30 -10.09 9.95
N PHE A 188 1.77 -10.20 8.69
CA PHE A 188 1.10 -9.62 7.53
C PHE A 188 1.17 -10.53 6.31
N ILE A 189 0.03 -10.70 5.65
CA ILE A 189 -0.10 -11.18 4.27
C ILE A 189 -0.66 -10.01 3.47
N MET A 190 0.18 -9.45 2.58
CA MET A 190 -0.15 -8.26 1.82
C MET A 190 -0.71 -8.60 0.44
N SER A 191 -1.62 -7.78 -0.06
CA SER A 191 -1.78 -7.60 -1.51
C SER A 191 -0.80 -6.53 -2.03
N ASN A 192 -0.72 -6.36 -3.35
CA ASN A 192 0.03 -5.29 -4.02
C ASN A 192 -0.67 -3.92 -3.86
N SER A 193 -0.96 -3.53 -2.65
CA SER A 193 -1.66 -2.30 -2.28
C SER A 193 -0.81 -1.46 -1.34
N THR A 194 -0.69 -0.16 -1.62
CA THR A 194 0.02 0.78 -0.74
C THR A 194 -0.61 0.84 0.65
N PHE A 195 -1.93 0.66 0.76
CA PHE A 195 -2.62 0.64 2.05
C PHE A 195 -2.16 -0.55 2.92
N SER A 196 -2.10 -1.76 2.34
CA SER A 196 -1.59 -2.93 3.05
C SER A 196 -0.10 -2.81 3.39
N TRP A 197 0.67 -2.17 2.51
CA TRP A 197 2.07 -1.88 2.76
C TRP A 197 2.26 -0.94 3.93
N TRP A 198 1.48 0.14 4.00
CA TRP A 198 1.52 1.06 5.15
C TRP A 198 1.15 0.37 6.44
N ALA A 199 0.20 -0.55 6.44
CA ALA A 199 -0.17 -1.32 7.64
C ALA A 199 1.04 -2.06 8.22
N GLN A 200 1.76 -2.83 7.41
CA GLN A 200 2.96 -3.52 7.89
C GLN A 200 4.11 -2.56 8.27
N TYR A 201 4.25 -1.43 7.55
CA TYR A 201 5.30 -0.46 7.82
C TYR A 201 5.10 0.27 9.15
N LEU A 202 3.86 0.60 9.49
CA LEU A 202 3.48 1.24 10.75
C LEU A 202 3.46 0.28 11.94
N SER A 203 3.49 -1.03 11.71
CA SER A 203 3.57 -2.00 12.80
C SER A 203 4.86 -1.85 13.61
N ARG A 204 4.72 -1.90 14.93
CA ARG A 204 5.81 -1.82 15.90
C ARG A 204 6.43 -3.17 16.24
N ASN A 205 5.89 -4.26 15.70
CA ASN A 205 6.47 -5.59 15.90
C ASN A 205 7.71 -5.78 15.01
N GLU A 206 8.88 -5.76 15.61
CA GLU A 206 10.16 -5.95 14.91
C GLU A 206 10.35 -7.40 14.42
N LYS A 207 9.66 -8.36 15.04
CA LYS A 207 9.72 -9.79 14.69
C LYS A 207 8.60 -10.21 13.72
N LYS A 208 7.95 -9.25 13.09
CA LYS A 208 6.87 -9.54 12.15
C LYS A 208 7.34 -10.35 10.95
N VAL A 209 6.53 -11.31 10.57
CA VAL A 209 6.62 -12.00 9.29
C VAL A 209 5.75 -11.21 8.31
N VAL A 210 6.32 -10.85 7.16
CA VAL A 210 5.61 -10.17 6.09
C VAL A 210 5.68 -11.03 4.84
N ILE A 211 4.52 -11.43 4.34
CA ILE A 211 4.37 -12.24 3.12
C ILE A 211 3.72 -11.34 2.05
N ALA A 212 4.29 -11.33 0.87
CA ALA A 212 3.89 -10.46 -0.22
C ALA A 212 3.89 -11.21 -1.57
N PRO A 213 3.22 -10.71 -2.61
CA PRO A 213 3.37 -11.26 -3.95
C PRO A 213 4.81 -11.02 -4.47
N ASP A 214 5.25 -11.81 -5.44
CA ASP A 214 6.58 -11.67 -6.06
C ASP A 214 6.70 -10.46 -6.99
N ARG A 215 5.58 -9.83 -7.35
CA ARG A 215 5.53 -8.65 -8.21
C ARG A 215 4.44 -7.67 -7.76
N TRP A 216 4.64 -6.39 -8.05
CA TRP A 216 3.67 -5.33 -7.73
C TRP A 216 2.61 -5.12 -8.82
N SER A 217 2.98 -5.43 -10.05
CA SER A 217 2.13 -5.27 -11.24
C SER A 217 2.40 -6.40 -12.22
N ASN A 218 1.43 -6.69 -13.08
CA ASN A 218 1.62 -7.57 -14.24
C ASN A 218 2.36 -6.86 -15.39
N ASN A 219 2.44 -5.51 -15.35
CA ASN A 219 3.31 -4.75 -16.24
C ASN A 219 4.74 -4.71 -15.66
N PRO A 220 5.75 -5.33 -16.34
CA PRO A 220 7.13 -5.38 -15.85
C PRO A 220 7.83 -4.01 -15.80
N GLU A 221 7.28 -2.99 -16.47
CA GLU A 221 7.81 -1.62 -16.42
C GLU A 221 7.49 -0.91 -15.11
N ILE A 222 6.55 -1.44 -14.33
CA ILE A 222 6.19 -0.92 -13.01
C ILE A 222 7.02 -1.62 -11.96
N GLU A 223 8.08 -0.96 -11.53
CA GLU A 223 8.95 -1.48 -10.48
C GLU A 223 8.23 -1.49 -9.12
N GLY A 224 8.40 -2.60 -8.41
CA GLY A 224 7.79 -2.81 -7.10
C GLY A 224 8.72 -2.42 -5.94
N HIS A 225 9.17 -1.16 -5.85
CA HIS A 225 10.08 -0.72 -4.77
C HIS A 225 9.54 -0.93 -3.35
N LEU A 226 8.25 -1.19 -3.23
CA LEU A 226 7.59 -1.54 -1.98
C LEU A 226 7.73 -3.04 -1.63
N LEU A 227 8.21 -3.88 -2.54
CA LEU A 227 8.48 -5.30 -2.28
C LEU A 227 9.90 -5.49 -1.74
N LEU A 228 10.06 -5.24 -0.44
CA LEU A 228 11.36 -5.28 0.24
C LEU A 228 11.99 -6.68 0.19
N ASP A 229 13.32 -6.74 0.24
CA ASP A 229 14.05 -8.02 0.23
C ASP A 229 13.80 -8.85 1.49
N SER A 230 13.42 -8.20 2.59
CA SER A 230 13.04 -8.86 3.85
C SER A 230 11.68 -9.56 3.79
N PHE A 231 10.87 -9.32 2.76
CA PHE A 231 9.57 -9.97 2.62
C PHE A 231 9.69 -11.37 2.04
N ILE A 232 8.83 -12.26 2.49
CA ILE A 232 8.66 -13.58 1.90
C ILE A 232 7.80 -13.41 0.67
N LYS A 233 8.38 -13.60 -0.51
CA LYS A 233 7.72 -13.40 -1.78
C LYS A 233 7.08 -14.70 -2.27
N ILE A 234 5.79 -14.69 -2.53
CA ILE A 234 5.03 -15.83 -3.06
C ILE A 234 4.97 -15.71 -4.59
N PRO A 235 5.48 -16.71 -5.33
CA PRO A 235 5.42 -16.71 -6.78
C PRO A 235 3.97 -16.73 -7.28
N ILE A 236 3.66 -15.81 -8.19
CA ILE A 236 2.36 -15.74 -8.88
C ILE A 236 2.49 -16.38 -10.24
N SER A 237 1.70 -17.44 -10.51
CA SER A 237 1.65 -18.06 -11.82
C SER A 237 1.14 -17.08 -12.88
N LYS A 238 1.75 -17.08 -14.08
CA LYS A 238 1.27 -16.25 -15.20
C LYS A 238 -0.13 -16.66 -15.69
N GLU A 239 -0.54 -17.88 -15.38
CA GLU A 239 -1.85 -18.45 -15.76
C GLU A 239 -3.00 -17.98 -14.86
N GLY A 240 -2.73 -17.30 -13.76
CA GLY A 240 -3.75 -16.83 -12.80
C GLY A 240 -4.64 -15.68 -13.30
N CYS A 241 -4.40 -15.11 -14.49
CA CYS A 241 -5.32 -14.17 -15.12
C CYS A 241 -6.51 -14.83 -15.83
N ASN A 242 -6.48 -16.18 -16.02
CA ASN A 242 -7.53 -16.95 -16.67
C ASN A 242 -7.96 -18.13 -15.77
N CYS A 243 -8.36 -17.88 -14.53
CA CYS A 243 -8.99 -18.92 -13.73
C CYS A 243 -10.45 -19.07 -14.20
N PRO A 244 -10.85 -20.22 -14.81
CA PRO A 244 -12.20 -20.41 -15.36
C PRO A 244 -13.28 -20.48 -14.26
N PHE A 245 -12.91 -20.43 -12.98
CA PHE A 245 -13.82 -20.46 -11.83
C PHE A 245 -14.14 -19.10 -11.21
N GLU A 246 -13.63 -18.00 -11.78
CA GLU A 246 -14.04 -16.64 -11.42
C GLU A 246 -15.10 -16.09 -12.41
N ILE A 247 -15.85 -16.95 -13.11
CA ILE A 247 -17.06 -16.55 -13.82
C ILE A 247 -18.13 -16.38 -12.74
N GLU A 248 -18.30 -15.15 -12.31
CA GLU A 248 -19.45 -14.73 -11.51
C GLU A 248 -20.70 -14.81 -12.38
N GLU A 249 -21.69 -15.64 -11.97
CA GLU A 249 -23.09 -15.41 -12.28
C GLU A 249 -23.65 -14.32 -11.35
#